data_8da0a1c1fa93c47da88a14b1294cfb53
#
_entry.id   8da0a1c1fa93c47da88a14b1294cfb53
#
_cell.length_a   1.000
_cell.length_b   1.000
_cell.length_c   1.000
_cell.angle_alpha   90.00
_cell.angle_beta   90.00
_cell.angle_gamma   90.00
#
_symmetry.space_group_name_H-M   'P 1'
#
loop_
_entity.id
_entity.type
_entity.pdbx_description
1 polymer ?
#
loop_
_entity_poly.entity_id
_entity_poly.type
_entity_poly.pdbx_seq_one_letter_code
_entity_poly.pdbx_strand_id
1 'polypeptide(L)'
;MKLTDKQINAIKEEYAQWKDKMYADNSVSRRKDFGQFFTPPELSIKMLEKFENTEGTILDPCCGAGNLLAAAIKAGFDPTKVYGIEIDEDILNIAQSRLVPLGVPCANIHLGDALNPNSYDF
;
A
#
# COMPACT_ATOMS: atom_id res chain seq x y z
N MET A 1 2.57 -17.15 6.43
CA MET A 1 3.69 -17.59 5.57
C MET A 1 5.00 -16.96 6.00
N LYS A 2 6.10 -17.60 5.72
CA LYS A 2 7.40 -17.01 6.02
C LYS A 2 7.96 -16.31 4.77
N LEU A 3 8.28 -15.02 4.89
CA LEU A 3 8.90 -14.29 3.80
C LEU A 3 10.39 -14.61 3.71
N THR A 4 10.91 -14.70 2.50
CA THR A 4 12.35 -14.89 2.27
C THR A 4 13.08 -13.58 2.53
N ASP A 5 14.40 -13.67 2.75
CA ASP A 5 15.24 -12.47 2.89
C ASP A 5 15.15 -11.58 1.65
N LYS A 6 15.03 -12.17 0.47
CA LYS A 6 14.86 -11.42 -0.79
C LYS A 6 13.57 -10.61 -0.78
N GLN A 7 12.45 -11.21 -0.35
CA GLN A 7 11.17 -10.51 -0.25
C GLN A 7 11.22 -9.40 0.80
N ILE A 8 11.79 -9.67 1.96
CA ILE A 8 11.95 -8.68 3.03
C ILE A 8 12.79 -7.49 2.55
N ASN A 9 13.90 -7.76 1.88
CA ASN A 9 14.76 -6.70 1.35
C ASN A 9 14.05 -5.89 0.27
N ALA A 10 13.28 -6.53 -0.60
CA ALA A 10 12.50 -5.86 -1.63
C ALA A 10 11.45 -4.92 -1.03
N ILE A 11 10.78 -5.34 0.05
CA ILE A 11 9.81 -4.53 0.77
C ILE A 11 10.48 -3.29 1.37
N LYS A 12 11.60 -3.48 2.06
CA LYS A 12 12.34 -2.37 2.69
C LYS A 12 12.89 -1.39 1.66
N GLU A 13 13.40 -1.90 0.55
CA GLU A 13 13.96 -1.08 -0.53
C GLU A 13 12.88 -0.24 -1.22
N GLU A 14 11.74 -0.84 -1.53
CA GLU A 14 10.62 -0.11 -2.14
C GLU A 14 10.14 1.03 -1.23
N TYR A 15 9.99 0.74 0.07
CA TYR A 15 9.58 1.75 1.03
C TYR A 15 10.59 2.90 1.10
N ALA A 16 11.88 2.59 1.18
CA ALA A 16 12.94 3.61 1.28
C ALA A 16 12.97 4.50 0.04
N GLN A 17 12.90 3.92 -1.15
CA GLN A 17 12.90 4.66 -2.41
C GLN A 17 11.67 5.56 -2.54
N TRP A 18 10.50 5.04 -2.20
CA TRP A 18 9.27 5.81 -2.23
C TRP A 18 9.31 6.97 -1.23
N LYS A 19 9.77 6.71 -0.01
CA LYS A 19 9.87 7.72 1.04
C LYS A 19 10.81 8.86 0.64
N ASP A 20 11.98 8.52 0.07
CA ASP A 20 12.93 9.51 -0.40
C ASP A 20 12.34 10.38 -1.52
N LYS A 21 11.63 9.77 -2.45
CA LYS A 21 10.95 10.47 -3.53
C LYS A 21 9.88 11.42 -3.01
N MET A 22 9.12 10.99 -2.02
CA MET A 22 8.09 11.83 -1.38
C MET A 22 8.69 13.05 -0.72
N TYR A 23 9.84 12.90 -0.05
CA TYR A 23 10.51 14.03 0.59
C TYR A 23 11.15 14.99 -0.42
N ALA A 24 11.61 14.49 -1.56
CA ALA A 24 12.19 15.30 -2.62
C ALA A 24 11.16 16.17 -3.34
N ASP A 25 9.90 15.78 -3.31
CA ASP A 25 8.81 16.36 -4.11
C ASP A 25 8.12 17.56 -3.43
N ASN A 26 8.79 18.24 -2.50
CA ASN A 26 8.31 19.43 -1.79
C ASN A 26 6.94 19.28 -1.08
N SER A 27 6.49 18.08 -0.83
CA SER A 27 5.35 17.83 0.06
C SER A 27 5.73 18.05 1.53
N VAL A 28 6.75 18.84 1.75
CA VAL A 28 7.36 19.12 3.07
C VAL A 28 6.34 19.61 4.08
N SER A 29 5.40 20.45 3.64
CA SER A 29 4.34 21.00 4.49
C SER A 29 3.38 19.94 5.01
N ARG A 30 3.30 18.79 4.34
CA ARG A 30 2.39 17.69 4.67
C ARG A 30 3.09 16.51 5.35
N ARG A 31 4.39 16.60 5.62
CA ARG A 31 5.16 15.53 6.26
C ARG A 31 4.57 15.06 7.58
N LYS A 32 4.08 16.02 8.38
CA LYS A 32 3.48 15.71 9.69
C LYS A 32 2.21 14.90 9.53
N ASP A 33 1.41 15.24 8.52
CA ASP A 33 0.16 14.55 8.22
C ASP A 33 0.43 13.16 7.68
N PHE A 34 1.41 13.03 6.76
CA PHE A 34 1.78 11.75 6.16
C PHE A 34 2.48 10.81 7.14
N GLY A 35 3.19 11.35 8.14
CA GLY A 35 3.84 10.54 9.16
C GLY A 35 2.87 9.66 9.94
N GLN A 36 1.60 10.06 10.02
CA GLN A 36 0.54 9.29 10.68
C GLN A 36 0.08 8.08 9.85
N PHE A 37 0.32 8.12 8.53
CA PHE A 37 -0.19 7.12 7.59
C PHE A 37 0.92 6.19 7.07
N PHE A 38 2.14 6.33 7.58
CA PHE A 38 3.27 5.54 7.17
C PHE A 38 3.38 4.30 8.06
N THR A 39 2.86 3.19 7.57
CA THR A 39 3.10 1.89 8.21
C THR A 39 4.55 1.50 7.99
N PRO A 40 5.35 1.29 9.05
CA PRO A 40 6.72 0.86 8.88
C PRO A 40 6.82 -0.48 8.15
N PRO A 41 7.87 -0.71 7.36
CA PRO A 41 8.02 -1.98 6.63
C PRO A 41 8.00 -3.20 7.54
N GLU A 42 8.55 -3.10 8.74
CA GLU A 42 8.59 -4.18 9.72
C GLU A 42 7.19 -4.62 10.13
N LEU A 43 6.26 -3.67 10.27
CA LEU A 43 4.88 -3.99 10.60
C LEU A 43 4.16 -4.64 9.42
N SER A 44 4.37 -4.14 8.21
CA SER A 44 3.81 -4.75 7.00
C SER A 44 4.28 -6.19 6.84
N ILE A 45 5.55 -6.44 7.09
CA ILE A 45 6.13 -7.80 7.04
C ILE A 45 5.42 -8.72 8.03
N LYS A 46 5.26 -8.27 9.28
CA LYS A 46 4.57 -9.06 10.31
C LYS A 46 3.13 -9.36 9.94
N MET A 47 2.42 -8.40 9.36
CA MET A 47 1.05 -8.60 8.91
C MET A 47 0.97 -9.61 7.78
N LEU A 48 1.87 -9.51 6.81
CA LEU A 48 1.91 -10.42 5.66
C LEU A 48 2.27 -11.85 6.07
N GLU A 49 3.11 -12.01 7.08
CA GLU A 49 3.48 -13.34 7.60
C GLU A 49 2.28 -14.11 8.16
N LYS A 50 1.20 -13.41 8.51
CA LYS A 50 -0.04 -14.04 9.00
C LYS A 50 -0.90 -14.64 7.88
N PHE A 51 -0.64 -14.32 6.62
CA PHE A 51 -1.34 -14.94 5.50
C PHE A 51 -0.73 -16.32 5.21
N GLU A 52 -1.56 -17.23 4.71
CA GLU A 52 -1.10 -18.59 4.37
C GLU A 52 -0.19 -18.58 3.13
N ASN A 53 -0.55 -17.74 2.14
CA ASN A 53 0.16 -17.66 0.85
C ASN A 53 -0.15 -16.32 0.19
N THR A 54 0.39 -16.09 -1.01
CA THR A 54 0.17 -14.87 -1.80
C THR A 54 -0.86 -15.06 -2.92
N GLU A 55 -1.61 -16.16 -2.89
CA GLU A 55 -2.67 -16.41 -3.86
C GLU A 55 -3.94 -15.67 -3.46
N GLY A 56 -4.76 -15.34 -4.46
CA GLY A 56 -6.04 -14.70 -4.22
C GLY A 56 -5.96 -13.18 -4.17
N THR A 57 -7.07 -12.59 -3.76
CA THR A 57 -7.28 -11.13 -3.72
C THR A 57 -6.94 -10.60 -2.35
N ILE A 58 -6.27 -9.44 -2.30
CA ILE A 58 -6.01 -8.71 -1.06
C ILE A 58 -6.68 -7.34 -1.12
N LEU A 59 -7.36 -6.97 -0.04
CA LEU A 59 -8.00 -5.67 0.11
C LEU A 59 -7.52 -5.03 1.41
N ASP A 60 -7.09 -3.77 1.32
CA ASP A 60 -6.87 -2.92 2.48
C ASP A 60 -7.96 -1.84 2.51
N PRO A 61 -8.92 -1.91 3.44
CA PRO A 61 -10.04 -0.96 3.48
C PRO A 61 -9.67 0.42 4.01
N CYS A 62 -8.45 0.59 4.49
CA CYS A 62 -7.91 1.87 4.94
C CYS A 62 -6.47 1.97 4.44
N CYS A 63 -6.29 2.00 3.11
CA CYS A 63 -4.98 1.73 2.53
C CYS A 63 -3.95 2.87 2.73
N GLY A 64 -4.38 4.07 3.07
CA GLY A 64 -3.47 5.19 3.24
C GLY A 64 -2.62 5.42 2.01
N ALA A 65 -1.34 5.62 2.20
CA ALA A 65 -0.38 5.79 1.11
C ALA A 65 0.02 4.49 0.42
N GLY A 66 -0.61 3.36 0.78
CA GLY A 66 -0.40 2.08 0.12
C GLY A 66 0.76 1.24 0.64
N ASN A 67 1.22 1.49 1.87
CA ASN A 67 2.39 0.80 2.42
C ASN A 67 2.22 -0.71 2.50
N LEU A 68 1.10 -1.18 3.06
CA LEU A 68 0.84 -2.61 3.17
C LEU A 68 0.66 -3.25 1.79
N LEU A 69 -0.05 -2.57 0.89
CA LEU A 69 -0.30 -3.10 -0.45
C LEU A 69 0.96 -3.16 -1.30
N ALA A 70 1.83 -2.15 -1.21
CA ALA A 70 3.13 -2.19 -1.88
C ALA A 70 3.99 -3.34 -1.34
N ALA A 71 4.01 -3.53 -0.02
CA ALA A 71 4.70 -4.63 0.61
C ALA A 71 4.14 -5.99 0.16
N ALA A 72 2.82 -6.09 0.04
CA ALA A 72 2.16 -7.31 -0.44
C ALA A 72 2.61 -7.69 -1.85
N ILE A 73 2.73 -6.71 -2.74
CA ILE A 73 3.21 -6.95 -4.11
C ILE A 73 4.65 -7.47 -4.09
N LYS A 74 5.52 -6.86 -3.29
CA LYS A 74 6.90 -7.31 -3.14
C LYS A 74 7.01 -8.68 -2.48
N ALA A 75 6.01 -9.07 -1.70
CA ALA A 75 5.92 -10.41 -1.11
C ALA A 75 5.43 -11.46 -2.09
N GLY A 76 4.88 -11.07 -3.24
CA GLY A 76 4.46 -12.00 -4.29
C GLY A 76 2.99 -11.97 -4.67
N PHE A 77 2.18 -11.10 -4.08
CA PHE A 77 0.79 -10.94 -4.51
C PHE A 77 0.73 -10.41 -5.94
N ASP A 78 -0.24 -10.90 -6.70
CA ASP A 78 -0.52 -10.41 -8.05
C ASP A 78 -1.06 -8.97 -7.98
N PRO A 79 -0.39 -7.98 -8.58
CA PRO A 79 -0.86 -6.60 -8.52
C PRO A 79 -2.28 -6.40 -9.05
N THR A 80 -2.72 -7.21 -10.01
CA THR A 80 -4.08 -7.10 -10.56
C THR A 80 -5.16 -7.53 -9.58
N LYS A 81 -4.78 -8.21 -8.50
CA LYS A 81 -5.67 -8.67 -7.43
C LYS A 81 -5.50 -7.88 -6.15
N VAL A 82 -4.85 -6.72 -6.21
CA VAL A 82 -4.64 -5.82 -5.08
C VAL A 82 -5.68 -4.71 -5.14
N TYR A 83 -6.37 -4.49 -4.01
CA TYR A 83 -7.44 -3.49 -3.89
C TYR A 83 -7.23 -2.66 -2.64
N GLY A 84 -7.59 -1.39 -2.72
CA GLY A 84 -7.52 -0.49 -1.57
C GLY A 84 -8.67 0.51 -1.56
N ILE A 85 -9.06 0.94 -0.37
CA ILE A 85 -10.03 2.01 -0.15
C ILE A 85 -9.38 3.06 0.72
N GLU A 86 -9.53 4.33 0.36
CA GLU A 86 -9.05 5.47 1.12
C GLU A 86 -10.10 6.57 1.09
N ILE A 87 -10.36 7.19 2.25
CA ILE A 87 -11.38 8.22 2.37
C ILE A 87 -10.87 9.62 2.01
N ASP A 88 -9.56 9.86 2.16
CA ASP A 88 -8.92 11.14 1.85
C ASP A 88 -8.42 11.13 0.41
N GLU A 89 -8.96 12.05 -0.39
CA GLU A 89 -8.63 12.12 -1.83
C GLU A 89 -7.16 12.41 -2.09
N ASP A 90 -6.53 13.27 -1.29
CA ASP A 90 -5.11 13.59 -1.47
C ASP A 90 -4.22 12.37 -1.18
N ILE A 91 -4.56 11.64 -0.14
CA ILE A 91 -3.83 10.41 0.23
C ILE A 91 -4.09 9.31 -0.78
N LEU A 92 -5.33 9.22 -1.29
CA LEU A 92 -5.67 8.29 -2.38
C LEU A 92 -4.78 8.53 -3.60
N ASN A 93 -4.59 9.79 -3.99
CA ASN A 93 -3.73 10.14 -5.12
C ASN A 93 -2.29 9.67 -4.90
N ILE A 94 -1.80 9.77 -3.68
CA ILE A 94 -0.47 9.25 -3.32
C ILE A 94 -0.43 7.72 -3.47
N ALA A 95 -1.44 7.03 -2.95
CA ALA A 95 -1.52 5.58 -3.07
C ALA A 95 -1.56 5.14 -4.54
N GLN A 96 -2.36 5.80 -5.36
CA GLN A 96 -2.44 5.51 -6.79
C GLN A 96 -1.10 5.74 -7.48
N SER A 97 -0.45 6.87 -7.21
CA SER A 97 0.85 7.19 -7.82
C SER A 97 1.95 6.18 -7.44
N ARG A 98 1.82 5.56 -6.28
CA ARG A 98 2.76 4.54 -5.80
C ARG A 98 2.46 3.15 -6.38
N LEU A 99 1.18 2.77 -6.40
CA LEU A 99 0.77 1.39 -6.69
C LEU A 99 0.58 1.12 -8.18
N VAL A 100 0.15 2.11 -8.96
CA VAL A 100 -0.04 1.92 -10.40
C VAL A 100 1.25 1.50 -11.11
N PRO A 101 2.41 2.15 -10.84
CA PRO A 101 3.67 1.68 -11.42
C PRO A 101 4.09 0.27 -11.00
N LEU A 102 3.55 -0.23 -9.89
CA LEU A 102 3.80 -1.61 -9.44
C LEU A 102 2.87 -2.63 -10.11
N GLY A 103 1.95 -2.16 -10.96
CA GLY A 103 1.07 -3.02 -11.72
C GLY A 103 -0.38 -3.06 -11.24
N VAL A 104 -0.74 -2.28 -10.22
CA VAL A 104 -2.12 -2.24 -9.73
C VAL A 104 -2.97 -1.40 -10.68
N PRO A 105 -4.11 -1.93 -11.17
CA PRO A 105 -5.05 -1.10 -11.93
C PRO A 105 -5.54 0.08 -11.08
N CYS A 106 -5.54 1.29 -11.66
CA CYS A 106 -5.90 2.50 -10.92
C CYS A 106 -7.29 2.39 -10.28
N ALA A 107 -8.24 1.77 -10.98
CA ALA A 107 -9.60 1.59 -10.48
C ALA A 107 -9.70 0.69 -9.24
N ASN A 108 -8.66 -0.10 -8.96
CA ASN A 108 -8.62 -0.94 -7.76
C ASN A 108 -8.31 -0.14 -6.50
N ILE A 109 -7.80 1.07 -6.64
CA ILE A 109 -7.49 1.96 -5.51
C ILE A 109 -8.54 3.06 -5.53
N HIS A 110 -9.43 3.03 -4.59
CA HIS A 110 -10.78 3.54 -4.67
C HIS A 110 -11.06 4.54 -3.55
N LEU A 111 -11.67 5.68 -3.90
CA LEU A 111 -12.11 6.65 -2.90
C LEU A 111 -13.38 6.14 -2.24
N GLY A 112 -13.36 6.04 -0.92
CA GLY A 112 -14.53 5.58 -0.19
C GLY A 112 -14.34 5.56 1.32
N ASP A 113 -15.46 5.40 2.00
CA ASP A 113 -15.50 5.18 3.44
C ASP A 113 -15.61 3.68 3.71
N ALA A 114 -14.64 3.11 4.41
CA ALA A 114 -14.63 1.69 4.74
C ALA A 114 -15.86 1.24 5.54
N LEU A 115 -16.52 2.18 6.24
CA LEU A 115 -17.74 1.90 7.00
C LEU A 115 -19.01 1.92 6.14
N ASN A 116 -18.90 2.36 4.88
CA ASN A 116 -20.04 2.38 3.95
C ASN A 116 -20.00 1.12 3.09
N PRO A 117 -21.07 0.27 3.13
CA PRO A 117 -21.11 -0.96 2.34
C PRO A 117 -20.94 -0.75 0.84
N ASN A 118 -21.39 0.40 0.31
CA ASN A 118 -21.27 0.70 -1.11
C ASN A 118 -19.83 0.91 -1.57
N SER A 119 -18.91 1.17 -0.64
CA SER A 119 -17.49 1.34 -0.96
C SER A 119 -16.82 0.04 -1.45
N TYR A 120 -17.47 -1.08 -1.30
CA TYR A 120 -16.94 -2.39 -1.68
C TYR A 120 -17.45 -2.88 -3.04
N ASP A 121 -18.13 -2.04 -3.79
CA ASP A 121 -18.62 -2.33 -5.14
C ASP A 121 -17.51 -2.10 -6.18
N PHE A 122 -16.58 -3.04 -6.22
CA PHE A 122 -15.52 -3.01 -7.20
C PHE A 122 -15.85 -3.91 -8.39
#